data_a51a9496b9228cea3cb72c5527ce2068
#
_entry.id   a51a9496b9228cea3cb72c5527ce2068
#
_cell.length_a   1.000
_cell.length_b   1.000
_cell.length_c   1.000
_cell.angle_alpha   90.00
_cell.angle_beta   90.00
_cell.angle_gamma   90.00
#
_symmetry.space_group_name_H-M   'P 1'
#
loop_
_entity.id
_entity.type
_entity.pdbx_description
1 polymer ?
#
loop_
_entity_poly.entity_id
_entity_poly.type
_entity_poly.pdbx_seq_one_letter_code
_entity_poly.pdbx_strand_id
1 'polypeptide(L)'
;MSLLCVKDLANALSATAVGNTNLKIKRAAEPQDAENDDLAIATSSSFLSEISGSAARVALLSEGTDWTALDLDAAILVARPRFAMSALSKVLDQRWRNGPDSIHPLAVIHPTAAIAPGARIGAFCVIGEGVSLGANAWLGVHISISNGSQIGSDATLMDGVRIGFDVQIGDRFIAQPGAVIGADGFSFVTPERSAIENVRETLGNTQDAAPQKFDRIHSLGSVKIGDDVEVGANSCIDRGTIRNTSIGHGCKFDNLVQIGHNVKIGNNCLICAQVGIAGSTTLGKNVVLGGQTGVSDNLFVGDNAITGGATKVLANVPAGRVMLGYPAMKMETQLNIYKTLRRLPRLMRDIKKLKSDSSESN
;
A
#
# COMPACT_ATOMS: atom_id res chain seq x y z
N MET A 1 11.25 25.90 18.09
CA MET A 1 11.76 24.98 17.05
C MET A 1 13.21 25.34 16.74
N SER A 2 14.17 24.44 16.86
CA SER A 2 15.52 24.68 16.34
C SER A 2 15.45 24.54 14.82
N LEU A 3 15.56 25.67 14.12
CA LEU A 3 15.71 25.66 12.67
C LEU A 3 16.98 24.90 12.27
N LEU A 4 16.86 23.91 11.41
CA LEU A 4 18.03 23.20 10.87
C LEU A 4 18.74 24.11 9.86
N CYS A 5 20.07 24.07 9.83
CA CYS A 5 20.80 24.76 8.78
C CYS A 5 21.04 23.86 7.55
N VAL A 6 21.38 24.47 6.43
CA VAL A 6 21.69 23.76 5.17
C VAL A 6 22.70 22.65 5.39
N LYS A 7 23.74 22.89 6.18
CA LYS A 7 24.77 21.89 6.52
C LYS A 7 24.20 20.71 7.29
N ASP A 8 23.31 20.94 8.25
CA ASP A 8 22.70 19.87 9.06
C ASP A 8 21.81 18.99 8.19
N LEU A 9 21.03 19.61 7.30
CA LEU A 9 20.19 18.88 6.33
C LEU A 9 21.05 18.08 5.36
N ALA A 10 22.08 18.66 4.77
CA ALA A 10 22.97 17.97 3.85
C ALA A 10 23.64 16.75 4.52
N ASN A 11 24.11 16.90 5.77
CA ASN A 11 24.67 15.78 6.54
C ASN A 11 23.65 14.66 6.75
N ALA A 12 22.40 15.02 7.11
CA ALA A 12 21.32 14.04 7.30
C ALA A 12 20.93 13.31 6.01
N LEU A 13 21.14 13.95 4.86
CA LEU A 13 20.91 13.38 3.53
C LEU A 13 22.13 12.65 2.95
N SER A 14 23.28 12.67 3.63
CA SER A 14 24.57 12.24 3.08
C SER A 14 24.88 12.92 1.73
N ALA A 15 24.63 14.22 1.66
CA ALA A 15 24.69 15.06 0.47
C ALA A 15 25.75 16.15 0.58
N THR A 16 26.07 16.78 -0.53
CA THR A 16 27.02 17.90 -0.59
C THR A 16 26.27 19.23 -0.42
N ALA A 17 26.67 20.03 0.57
CA ALA A 17 26.22 21.41 0.72
C ALA A 17 27.21 22.39 0.09
N VAL A 18 26.70 23.36 -0.66
CA VAL A 18 27.46 24.41 -1.33
C VAL A 18 26.91 25.81 -1.02
N GLY A 19 27.74 26.87 -1.14
CA GLY A 19 27.31 28.23 -0.84
C GLY A 19 27.26 28.53 0.67
N ASN A 20 26.33 29.35 1.11
CA ASN A 20 26.16 29.71 2.53
C ASN A 20 25.45 28.61 3.32
N THR A 21 26.20 27.63 3.78
CA THR A 21 25.66 26.43 4.47
C THR A 21 25.09 26.70 5.88
N ASN A 22 25.24 27.90 6.42
CA ASN A 22 24.71 28.30 7.73
C ASN A 22 23.28 28.85 7.65
N LEU A 23 22.71 29.05 6.47
CA LEU A 23 21.33 29.50 6.30
C LEU A 23 20.37 28.53 7.00
N LYS A 24 19.41 29.12 7.71
CA LYS A 24 18.39 28.38 8.44
C LYS A 24 17.23 28.05 7.52
N ILE A 25 16.75 26.82 7.60
CA ILE A 25 15.64 26.31 6.80
C ILE A 25 14.42 26.09 7.72
N LYS A 26 13.30 26.64 7.34
CA LYS A 26 12.03 26.55 8.05
C LYS A 26 11.22 25.32 7.60
N ARG A 27 11.09 25.12 6.30
CA ARG A 27 10.35 24.03 5.67
C ARG A 27 10.88 23.69 4.27
N ALA A 28 10.43 22.60 3.70
CA ALA A 28 10.59 22.32 2.26
C ALA A 28 9.35 22.86 1.52
N ALA A 29 9.55 23.39 0.32
CA ALA A 29 8.49 23.92 -0.53
C ALA A 29 8.73 23.58 -2.01
N GLU A 30 7.68 23.59 -2.83
CA GLU A 30 7.83 23.60 -4.28
C GLU A 30 8.44 24.93 -4.72
N PRO A 31 9.25 24.97 -5.82
CA PRO A 31 10.00 26.17 -6.18
C PRO A 31 9.15 27.43 -6.30
N GLN A 32 7.97 27.34 -6.92
CA GLN A 32 7.07 28.48 -7.13
C GLN A 32 6.44 29.02 -5.84
N ASP A 33 6.36 28.19 -4.78
CA ASP A 33 5.76 28.57 -3.48
C ASP A 33 6.81 28.79 -2.39
N ALA A 34 8.10 28.72 -2.73
CA ALA A 34 9.19 28.83 -1.78
C ALA A 34 9.46 30.28 -1.38
N GLU A 35 9.52 30.53 -0.08
CA GLU A 35 9.92 31.79 0.55
C GLU A 35 11.42 31.82 0.84
N ASN A 36 11.95 32.96 1.31
CA ASN A 36 13.39 33.19 1.52
C ASN A 36 14.06 32.20 2.51
N ASP A 37 13.31 31.66 3.46
CA ASP A 37 13.76 30.72 4.49
C ASP A 37 13.32 29.27 4.23
N ASP A 38 12.81 28.99 3.03
CA ASP A 38 12.39 27.65 2.60
C ASP A 38 13.51 26.95 1.80
N LEU A 39 13.51 25.61 1.83
CA LEU A 39 14.27 24.77 0.93
C LEU A 39 13.43 24.43 -0.30
N ALA A 40 13.73 25.03 -1.44
CA ALA A 40 13.05 24.72 -2.69
C ALA A 40 13.44 23.32 -3.18
N ILE A 41 12.47 22.51 -3.59
CA ILE A 41 12.69 21.13 -4.01
C ILE A 41 12.62 21.03 -5.54
N ALA A 42 13.78 21.05 -6.20
CA ALA A 42 13.85 20.93 -7.66
C ALA A 42 14.38 19.56 -8.09
N THR A 43 13.45 18.60 -8.21
CA THR A 43 13.76 17.21 -8.53
C THR A 43 13.75 16.89 -10.03
N SER A 44 13.33 17.83 -10.87
CA SER A 44 13.26 17.69 -12.34
C SER A 44 13.67 18.99 -13.05
N SER A 45 13.94 18.90 -14.34
CA SER A 45 14.27 20.07 -15.16
C SER A 45 13.16 21.13 -15.25
N SER A 46 11.89 20.72 -15.15
CA SER A 46 10.76 21.65 -15.08
C SER A 46 10.80 22.52 -13.84
N PHE A 47 11.14 21.96 -12.69
CA PHE A 47 11.24 22.69 -11.42
C PHE A 47 12.49 23.63 -11.40
N LEU A 48 13.53 23.32 -12.14
CA LEU A 48 14.71 24.22 -12.23
C LEU A 48 14.34 25.58 -12.85
N SER A 49 13.49 25.58 -13.88
CA SER A 49 13.04 26.84 -14.50
C SER A 49 12.13 27.70 -13.58
N GLU A 50 11.49 27.08 -12.59
CA GLU A 50 10.62 27.75 -11.62
C GLU A 50 11.41 28.44 -10.49
N ILE A 51 12.65 27.97 -10.20
CA ILE A 51 13.50 28.57 -9.15
C ILE A 51 13.83 30.03 -9.50
N SER A 52 14.19 30.31 -10.75
CA SER A 52 14.59 31.67 -11.20
C SER A 52 13.49 32.74 -11.02
N GLY A 53 12.23 32.34 -10.81
CA GLY A 53 11.10 33.22 -10.55
C GLY A 53 10.62 33.22 -9.10
N SER A 54 11.23 32.39 -8.23
CA SER A 54 10.82 32.24 -6.84
C SER A 54 11.63 33.12 -5.90
N ALA A 55 11.18 33.22 -4.64
CA ALA A 55 11.93 33.88 -3.57
C ALA A 55 12.91 32.93 -2.85
N ALA A 56 13.09 31.69 -3.35
CA ALA A 56 13.94 30.70 -2.72
C ALA A 56 15.41 31.13 -2.74
N ARG A 57 16.09 31.06 -1.60
CA ARG A 57 17.54 31.30 -1.46
C ARG A 57 18.33 30.00 -1.36
N VAL A 58 17.64 28.88 -1.11
CA VAL A 58 18.26 27.54 -0.97
C VAL A 58 17.44 26.52 -1.74
N ALA A 59 18.12 25.61 -2.46
CA ALA A 59 17.44 24.52 -3.18
C ALA A 59 18.11 23.16 -3.00
N LEU A 60 17.31 22.09 -3.07
CA LEU A 60 17.74 20.71 -3.25
C LEU A 60 17.80 20.41 -4.76
N LEU A 61 18.98 20.08 -5.27
CA LEU A 61 19.28 19.95 -6.69
C LEU A 61 19.97 18.61 -6.99
N SER A 62 19.91 18.21 -8.25
CA SER A 62 20.74 17.11 -8.74
C SER A 62 22.23 17.48 -8.76
N GLU A 63 23.11 16.52 -8.49
CA GLU A 63 24.54 16.66 -8.72
C GLU A 63 24.81 17.11 -10.17
N GLY A 64 25.81 18.01 -10.34
CA GLY A 64 26.16 18.57 -11.64
C GLY A 64 25.29 19.75 -12.09
N THR A 65 24.26 20.14 -11.34
CA THR A 65 23.51 21.37 -11.62
C THR A 65 24.34 22.59 -11.28
N ASP A 66 24.44 23.55 -12.20
CA ASP A 66 25.05 24.86 -11.92
C ASP A 66 24.07 25.70 -11.08
N TRP A 67 24.22 25.59 -9.77
CA TRP A 67 23.39 26.29 -8.79
C TRP A 67 23.66 27.79 -8.75
N THR A 68 24.84 28.22 -9.21
CA THR A 68 25.25 29.66 -9.21
C THR A 68 24.48 30.44 -10.29
N ALA A 69 24.08 29.76 -11.35
CA ALA A 69 23.23 30.34 -12.40
C ALA A 69 21.75 30.50 -12.00
N LEU A 70 21.36 30.00 -10.82
CA LEU A 70 19.98 30.02 -10.32
C LEU A 70 19.71 31.11 -9.28
N ASP A 71 20.65 32.03 -9.07
CA ASP A 71 20.58 33.15 -8.08
C ASP A 71 20.31 32.66 -6.63
N LEU A 72 20.86 31.49 -6.27
CA LEU A 72 20.73 30.86 -4.97
C LEU A 72 21.91 31.25 -4.07
N ASP A 73 21.66 31.40 -2.76
CA ASP A 73 22.74 31.59 -1.76
C ASP A 73 23.41 30.29 -1.34
N ALA A 74 22.68 29.16 -1.42
CA ALA A 74 23.20 27.83 -1.12
C ALA A 74 22.39 26.75 -1.86
N ALA A 75 23.01 25.58 -2.01
CA ALA A 75 22.31 24.40 -2.51
C ALA A 75 22.75 23.12 -1.79
N ILE A 76 21.85 22.13 -1.77
CA ILE A 76 22.12 20.75 -1.36
C ILE A 76 22.11 19.90 -2.63
N LEU A 77 23.26 19.33 -3.00
CA LEU A 77 23.45 18.55 -4.22
C LEU A 77 23.35 17.06 -3.90
N VAL A 78 22.50 16.34 -4.60
CA VAL A 78 22.23 14.92 -4.39
C VAL A 78 22.21 14.14 -5.70
N ALA A 79 22.72 12.91 -5.68
CA ALA A 79 22.73 12.04 -6.86
C ALA A 79 21.33 11.69 -7.37
N ARG A 80 20.36 11.52 -6.46
CA ARG A 80 18.96 11.18 -6.77
C ARG A 80 18.00 12.02 -5.93
N PRO A 81 17.56 13.21 -6.41
CA PRO A 81 16.74 14.14 -5.63
C PRO A 81 15.44 13.48 -5.10
N ARG A 82 14.76 12.70 -5.93
CA ARG A 82 13.53 12.01 -5.51
C ARG A 82 13.76 10.98 -4.38
N PHE A 83 14.92 10.33 -4.37
CA PHE A 83 15.29 9.41 -3.28
C PHE A 83 15.68 10.20 -2.01
N ALA A 84 16.40 11.30 -2.15
CA ALA A 84 16.76 12.18 -1.04
C ALA A 84 15.54 12.75 -0.30
N MET A 85 14.38 12.89 -0.99
CA MET A 85 13.13 13.31 -0.37
C MET A 85 12.69 12.39 0.77
N SER A 86 13.01 11.10 0.72
CA SER A 86 12.63 10.16 1.79
C SER A 86 13.33 10.50 3.11
N ALA A 87 14.63 10.80 3.08
CA ALA A 87 15.38 11.22 4.25
C ALA A 87 15.05 12.66 4.66
N LEU A 88 14.89 13.58 3.71
CA LEU A 88 14.53 14.97 3.96
C LEU A 88 13.17 15.07 4.67
N SER A 89 12.15 14.42 4.13
CA SER A 89 10.82 14.45 4.73
C SER A 89 10.81 13.85 6.14
N LYS A 90 11.58 12.78 6.38
CA LYS A 90 11.73 12.20 7.72
C LYS A 90 12.38 13.17 8.71
N VAL A 91 13.38 13.94 8.28
CA VAL A 91 14.07 14.93 9.14
C VAL A 91 13.15 16.12 9.44
N LEU A 92 12.39 16.57 8.45
CA LEU A 92 11.48 17.71 8.58
C LEU A 92 10.13 17.35 9.20
N ASP A 93 9.74 16.08 9.22
CA ASP A 93 8.48 15.65 9.81
C ASP A 93 8.52 15.72 11.35
N GLN A 94 7.83 16.69 11.90
CA GLN A 94 7.73 16.89 13.35
C GLN A 94 6.40 16.37 13.94
N ARG A 95 5.52 15.82 13.13
CA ARG A 95 4.19 15.36 13.58
C ARG A 95 4.28 14.35 14.72
N TRP A 96 5.25 13.46 14.65
CA TRP A 96 5.52 12.43 15.66
C TRP A 96 6.03 12.98 17.00
N ARG A 97 6.55 14.22 17.02
CA ARG A 97 7.01 14.88 18.26
C ARG A 97 5.86 15.45 19.09
N ASN A 98 4.69 15.62 18.48
CA ASN A 98 3.49 16.17 19.13
C ASN A 98 2.53 15.09 19.62
N GLY A 99 2.91 13.82 19.55
CA GLY A 99 2.14 12.70 20.06
C GLY A 99 2.29 12.49 21.57
N PRO A 100 1.72 11.41 22.10
CA PRO A 100 1.84 11.10 23.53
C PRO A 100 3.31 10.91 23.90
N ASP A 101 3.72 11.51 25.04
CA ASP A 101 5.09 11.36 25.57
C ASP A 101 5.23 10.13 26.48
N SER A 102 4.10 9.50 26.85
CA SER A 102 4.00 8.35 27.74
C SER A 102 2.67 7.62 27.49
N ILE A 103 2.31 6.75 28.39
CA ILE A 103 0.99 6.10 28.42
C ILE A 103 -0.04 7.11 28.97
N HIS A 104 -1.05 7.45 28.15
CA HIS A 104 -2.09 8.38 28.57
C HIS A 104 -3.00 7.78 29.65
N PRO A 105 -3.39 8.54 30.69
CA PRO A 105 -4.21 8.01 31.81
C PRO A 105 -5.57 7.44 31.40
N LEU A 106 -6.12 7.86 30.25
CA LEU A 106 -7.37 7.34 29.70
C LEU A 106 -7.17 6.13 28.77
N ALA A 107 -5.98 5.58 28.66
CA ALA A 107 -5.77 4.29 28.00
C ALA A 107 -6.16 3.13 28.93
N VAL A 108 -6.89 2.16 28.41
CA VAL A 108 -7.28 0.95 29.14
C VAL A 108 -6.33 -0.17 28.74
N ILE A 109 -5.49 -0.60 29.67
CA ILE A 109 -4.50 -1.67 29.42
C ILE A 109 -4.80 -2.83 30.36
N HIS A 110 -4.97 -4.02 29.78
CA HIS A 110 -5.20 -5.23 30.57
C HIS A 110 -3.97 -5.54 31.45
N PRO A 111 -4.15 -5.97 32.71
CA PRO A 111 -3.03 -6.20 33.65
C PRO A 111 -2.00 -7.24 33.16
N THR A 112 -2.37 -8.16 32.28
CA THR A 112 -1.48 -9.18 31.71
C THR A 112 -0.80 -8.72 30.42
N ALA A 113 -1.09 -7.52 29.92
CA ALA A 113 -0.42 -6.99 28.74
C ALA A 113 1.03 -6.61 29.07
N ALA A 114 1.96 -7.03 28.23
CA ALA A 114 3.38 -6.72 28.36
C ALA A 114 3.74 -5.52 27.47
N ILE A 115 3.97 -4.36 28.09
CA ILE A 115 4.33 -3.13 27.38
C ILE A 115 5.83 -2.88 27.59
N ALA A 116 6.62 -2.93 26.52
CA ALA A 116 8.06 -2.72 26.59
C ALA A 116 8.43 -1.23 26.82
N PRO A 117 9.66 -0.94 27.25
CA PRO A 117 10.13 0.43 27.52
C PRO A 117 10.03 1.33 26.27
N GLY A 118 9.79 2.62 26.50
CA GLY A 118 9.70 3.64 25.43
C GLY A 118 8.38 3.65 24.67
N ALA A 119 7.46 2.76 24.98
CA ALA A 119 6.13 2.78 24.36
C ALA A 119 5.35 4.03 24.76
N ARG A 120 4.67 4.63 23.81
CA ARG A 120 3.82 5.83 23.93
C ARG A 120 2.42 5.47 23.48
N ILE A 121 1.42 5.64 24.32
CA ILE A 121 0.05 5.20 24.05
C ILE A 121 -0.90 6.36 24.28
N GLY A 122 -1.64 6.75 23.25
CA GLY A 122 -2.59 7.85 23.26
C GLY A 122 -3.87 7.55 24.04
N ALA A 123 -4.70 8.56 24.16
CA ALA A 123 -5.98 8.46 24.88
C ALA A 123 -6.94 7.46 24.20
N PHE A 124 -7.78 6.83 25.02
CA PHE A 124 -8.84 5.92 24.60
C PHE A 124 -8.35 4.69 23.81
N CYS A 125 -7.07 4.35 23.94
CA CYS A 125 -6.56 3.07 23.46
C CYS A 125 -7.01 1.95 24.38
N VAL A 126 -7.34 0.78 23.80
CA VAL A 126 -7.72 -0.44 24.54
C VAL A 126 -6.74 -1.55 24.16
N ILE A 127 -5.97 -2.03 25.13
CA ILE A 127 -4.98 -3.09 24.97
C ILE A 127 -5.47 -4.32 25.73
N GLY A 128 -5.72 -5.40 24.99
CA GLY A 128 -6.34 -6.62 25.51
C GLY A 128 -5.43 -7.52 26.32
N GLU A 129 -6.00 -8.62 26.79
CA GLU A 129 -5.33 -9.65 27.58
C GLU A 129 -4.18 -10.30 26.79
N GLY A 130 -3.03 -10.49 27.44
CA GLY A 130 -1.87 -11.18 26.86
C GLY A 130 -1.24 -10.49 25.64
N VAL A 131 -1.59 -9.23 25.36
CA VAL A 131 -0.96 -8.46 24.29
C VAL A 131 0.50 -8.19 24.65
N SER A 132 1.41 -8.35 23.68
CA SER A 132 2.81 -7.93 23.78
C SER A 132 3.08 -6.77 22.82
N LEU A 133 3.56 -5.65 23.35
CA LEU A 133 3.93 -4.46 22.58
C LEU A 133 5.44 -4.20 22.74
N GLY A 134 6.16 -4.20 21.63
CA GLY A 134 7.61 -4.01 21.57
C GLY A 134 8.07 -2.62 22.00
N ALA A 135 9.38 -2.46 22.15
CA ALA A 135 9.98 -1.21 22.57
C ALA A 135 9.70 -0.06 21.60
N ASN A 136 9.61 1.16 22.13
CA ASN A 136 9.42 2.40 21.36
C ASN A 136 8.16 2.44 20.48
N ALA A 137 7.19 1.57 20.70
CA ALA A 137 5.95 1.60 19.96
C ALA A 137 5.21 2.93 20.19
N TRP A 138 4.70 3.53 19.12
CA TRP A 138 3.91 4.75 19.17
C TRP A 138 2.47 4.47 18.73
N LEU A 139 1.53 4.70 19.63
CA LEU A 139 0.10 4.52 19.41
C LEU A 139 -0.60 5.88 19.52
N GLY A 140 -1.29 6.30 18.45
CA GLY A 140 -2.17 7.46 18.43
C GLY A 140 -3.36 7.31 19.38
N VAL A 141 -4.51 7.85 19.04
CA VAL A 141 -5.72 7.77 19.86
C VAL A 141 -6.70 6.73 19.33
N HIS A 142 -7.61 6.24 20.22
CA HIS A 142 -8.70 5.31 19.83
C HIS A 142 -8.25 4.02 19.15
N ILE A 143 -7.11 3.48 19.49
CA ILE A 143 -6.59 2.21 18.96
C ILE A 143 -7.13 1.07 19.80
N SER A 144 -7.50 -0.05 19.15
CA SER A 144 -7.81 -1.30 19.84
C SER A 144 -6.87 -2.42 19.40
N ILE A 145 -6.25 -3.11 20.36
CA ILE A 145 -5.45 -4.31 20.14
C ILE A 145 -6.10 -5.43 20.93
N SER A 146 -6.63 -6.43 20.22
CA SER A 146 -7.34 -7.57 20.84
C SER A 146 -6.37 -8.57 21.47
N ASN A 147 -6.92 -9.43 22.32
CA ASN A 147 -6.19 -10.40 23.12
C ASN A 147 -5.20 -11.24 22.30
N GLY A 148 -4.09 -11.59 22.92
CA GLY A 148 -3.07 -12.50 22.39
C GLY A 148 -2.19 -11.92 21.28
N SER A 149 -2.43 -10.69 20.84
CA SER A 149 -1.68 -10.09 19.73
C SER A 149 -0.28 -9.66 20.14
N GLN A 150 0.67 -9.79 19.22
CA GLN A 150 2.08 -9.48 19.42
C GLN A 150 2.54 -8.48 18.36
N ILE A 151 3.09 -7.37 18.80
CA ILE A 151 3.57 -6.28 17.94
C ILE A 151 5.03 -6.01 18.28
N GLY A 152 5.88 -6.01 17.27
CA GLY A 152 7.32 -5.78 17.39
C GLY A 152 7.69 -4.37 17.81
N SER A 153 9.00 -4.11 17.88
CA SER A 153 9.57 -2.83 18.29
C SER A 153 9.41 -1.76 17.21
N ASP A 154 9.47 -0.48 17.62
CA ASP A 154 9.38 0.70 16.75
C ASP A 154 8.13 0.74 15.87
N ALA A 155 7.07 0.09 16.30
CA ALA A 155 5.79 0.11 15.61
C ALA A 155 5.10 1.47 15.75
N THR A 156 4.42 1.90 14.69
CA THR A 156 3.66 3.14 14.65
C THR A 156 2.23 2.84 14.22
N LEU A 157 1.29 3.01 15.13
CA LEU A 157 -0.13 2.84 14.87
C LEU A 157 -0.81 4.21 14.96
N MET A 158 -1.38 4.66 13.83
CA MET A 158 -2.11 5.93 13.77
C MET A 158 -3.51 5.80 14.38
N ASP A 159 -4.19 6.92 14.49
CA ASP A 159 -5.50 7.01 15.12
C ASP A 159 -6.52 6.02 14.54
N GLY A 160 -7.26 5.38 15.44
CA GLY A 160 -8.35 4.50 15.05
C GLY A 160 -7.97 3.16 14.46
N VAL A 161 -6.70 2.76 14.47
CA VAL A 161 -6.25 1.42 14.02
C VAL A 161 -6.86 0.31 14.87
N ARG A 162 -7.23 -0.79 14.22
CA ARG A 162 -7.81 -1.98 14.86
C ARG A 162 -6.94 -3.21 14.58
N ILE A 163 -6.47 -3.86 15.62
CA ILE A 163 -5.74 -5.13 15.56
C ILE A 163 -6.61 -6.22 16.19
N GLY A 164 -6.93 -7.24 15.41
CA GLY A 164 -7.75 -8.40 15.84
C GLY A 164 -7.00 -9.35 16.78
N PHE A 165 -7.64 -10.45 17.14
CA PHE A 165 -7.10 -11.47 18.07
C PHE A 165 -5.91 -12.21 17.47
N ASP A 166 -4.90 -12.51 18.30
CA ASP A 166 -3.75 -13.38 18.01
C ASP A 166 -2.91 -12.92 16.79
N VAL A 167 -3.01 -11.66 16.40
CA VAL A 167 -2.25 -11.10 15.28
C VAL A 167 -0.77 -10.98 15.67
N GLN A 168 0.12 -11.39 14.76
CA GLN A 168 1.57 -11.30 14.93
C GLN A 168 2.16 -10.31 13.93
N ILE A 169 2.83 -9.28 14.41
CA ILE A 169 3.40 -8.19 13.63
C ILE A 169 4.87 -8.03 14.01
N GLY A 170 5.75 -7.96 13.01
CA GLY A 170 7.18 -7.71 13.20
C GLY A 170 7.53 -6.28 13.58
N ASP A 171 8.81 -5.94 13.48
CA ASP A 171 9.34 -4.64 13.86
C ASP A 171 9.08 -3.55 12.81
N ARG A 172 9.10 -2.27 13.25
CA ARG A 172 8.96 -1.07 12.39
C ARG A 172 7.70 -1.07 11.53
N PHE A 173 6.65 -1.68 12.06
CA PHE A 173 5.34 -1.69 11.42
C PHE A 173 4.68 -0.32 11.48
N ILE A 174 4.07 0.11 10.37
CA ILE A 174 3.30 1.35 10.30
C ILE A 174 1.88 1.02 9.86
N ALA A 175 0.88 1.50 10.62
CA ALA A 175 -0.52 1.46 10.22
C ALA A 175 -1.09 2.88 10.20
N GLN A 176 -1.58 3.28 9.03
CA GLN A 176 -2.22 4.58 8.81
C GLN A 176 -3.63 4.62 9.42
N PRO A 177 -4.25 5.81 9.59
CA PRO A 177 -5.52 5.92 10.30
C PRO A 177 -6.62 4.98 9.80
N GLY A 178 -7.30 4.33 10.74
CA GLY A 178 -8.43 3.46 10.44
C GLY A 178 -8.09 2.12 9.80
N ALA A 179 -6.82 1.76 9.65
CA ALA A 179 -6.44 0.43 9.14
C ALA A 179 -6.92 -0.68 10.08
N VAL A 180 -7.37 -1.81 9.49
CA VAL A 180 -7.91 -2.95 10.21
C VAL A 180 -7.12 -4.21 9.87
N ILE A 181 -6.49 -4.83 10.85
CA ILE A 181 -5.70 -6.05 10.69
C ILE A 181 -6.32 -7.17 11.53
N GLY A 182 -6.72 -8.26 10.87
CA GLY A 182 -7.28 -9.43 11.53
C GLY A 182 -8.79 -9.40 11.73
N ALA A 183 -9.53 -8.66 10.86
CA ALA A 183 -10.97 -8.82 10.73
C ALA A 183 -11.32 -10.23 10.21
N ASP A 184 -12.52 -10.73 10.52
CA ASP A 184 -13.00 -11.99 9.99
C ASP A 184 -13.07 -11.96 8.46
N GLY A 185 -12.60 -13.03 7.83
CA GLY A 185 -12.73 -13.22 6.39
C GLY A 185 -14.17 -13.36 5.95
N PHE A 186 -14.49 -12.91 4.74
CA PHE A 186 -15.79 -13.09 4.12
C PHE A 186 -15.90 -14.53 3.57
N SER A 187 -16.46 -15.43 4.38
CA SER A 187 -16.59 -16.84 4.04
C SER A 187 -17.95 -17.39 4.47
N PHE A 188 -18.74 -17.79 3.48
CA PHE A 188 -20.08 -18.31 3.67
C PHE A 188 -20.31 -19.54 2.78
N VAL A 189 -21.09 -20.46 3.27
CA VAL A 189 -21.51 -21.68 2.57
C VAL A 189 -23.02 -21.85 2.67
N THR A 190 -23.56 -22.73 1.83
CA THR A 190 -24.96 -23.17 1.90
C THR A 190 -25.01 -24.66 2.16
N PRO A 191 -26.08 -25.20 2.80
CA PRO A 191 -26.21 -26.64 3.07
C PRO A 191 -26.15 -27.50 1.81
N GLU A 192 -26.67 -27.00 0.70
CA GLU A 192 -26.60 -27.62 -0.62
C GLU A 192 -25.77 -26.76 -1.55
N ARG A 193 -25.38 -27.28 -2.71
CA ARG A 193 -24.60 -26.52 -3.69
C ARG A 193 -25.29 -25.21 -4.07
N SER A 194 -24.57 -24.13 -3.91
CA SER A 194 -25.06 -22.79 -4.22
C SER A 194 -25.07 -22.51 -5.73
N ALA A 195 -25.86 -21.52 -6.16
CA ALA A 195 -25.81 -21.00 -7.52
C ALA A 195 -24.42 -20.54 -7.93
N ILE A 196 -23.62 -19.98 -7.00
CA ILE A 196 -22.26 -19.51 -7.25
C ILE A 196 -21.33 -20.69 -7.57
N GLU A 197 -21.44 -21.79 -6.82
CA GLU A 197 -20.66 -23.01 -7.07
C GLU A 197 -21.02 -23.64 -8.42
N ASN A 198 -22.33 -23.68 -8.75
CA ASN A 198 -22.80 -24.19 -10.04
C ASN A 198 -22.34 -23.31 -11.22
N VAL A 199 -22.39 -21.98 -11.09
CA VAL A 199 -21.92 -21.05 -12.13
C VAL A 199 -20.42 -21.22 -12.42
N ARG A 200 -19.61 -21.49 -11.40
CA ARG A 200 -18.16 -21.75 -11.58
C ARG A 200 -17.87 -22.98 -12.44
N GLU A 201 -18.71 -24.02 -12.34
CA GLU A 201 -18.56 -25.26 -13.14
C GLU A 201 -19.23 -25.17 -14.51
N THR A 202 -20.42 -24.56 -14.58
CA THR A 202 -21.27 -24.57 -15.79
C THR A 202 -21.13 -23.31 -16.67
N LEU A 203 -20.36 -22.31 -16.22
CA LEU A 203 -20.17 -21.02 -16.91
C LEU A 203 -21.48 -20.30 -17.25
N GLY A 204 -22.46 -20.35 -16.37
CA GLY A 204 -23.63 -19.49 -16.46
C GLY A 204 -25.00 -20.16 -16.45
N ASN A 205 -25.10 -21.44 -16.11
CA ASN A 205 -26.39 -22.08 -15.92
C ASN A 205 -26.82 -22.00 -14.44
N THR A 206 -27.90 -21.25 -14.14
CA THR A 206 -28.43 -21.07 -12.79
C THR A 206 -29.88 -21.50 -12.67
N GLN A 207 -30.46 -22.24 -13.67
CA GLN A 207 -31.88 -22.50 -13.78
C GLN A 207 -32.47 -23.29 -12.60
N ASP A 208 -31.65 -24.04 -11.85
CA ASP A 208 -32.10 -24.88 -10.73
C ASP A 208 -31.67 -24.34 -9.35
N ALA A 209 -31.28 -23.07 -9.24
CA ALA A 209 -30.84 -22.51 -7.98
C ALA A 209 -32.01 -22.13 -7.07
N ALA A 210 -32.30 -22.93 -6.08
CA ALA A 210 -33.24 -22.57 -5.02
C ALA A 210 -32.60 -21.53 -4.04
N PRO A 211 -33.45 -20.63 -3.47
CA PRO A 211 -32.96 -19.74 -2.41
C PRO A 211 -32.44 -20.55 -1.22
N GLN A 212 -31.22 -20.28 -0.76
CA GLN A 212 -30.61 -20.96 0.36
C GLN A 212 -30.12 -19.95 1.41
N LYS A 213 -30.08 -20.38 2.67
CA LYS A 213 -29.54 -19.60 3.76
C LYS A 213 -28.02 -19.72 3.78
N PHE A 214 -27.33 -18.60 3.88
CA PHE A 214 -25.89 -18.59 4.05
C PHE A 214 -25.53 -18.83 5.52
N ASP A 215 -24.67 -19.81 5.77
CA ASP A 215 -24.04 -20.04 7.05
C ASP A 215 -22.58 -19.58 7.02
N ARG A 216 -22.17 -18.89 8.09
CA ARG A 216 -20.81 -18.34 8.19
C ARG A 216 -19.78 -19.43 8.51
N ILE A 217 -18.70 -19.46 7.77
CA ILE A 217 -17.49 -20.17 8.17
C ILE A 217 -16.66 -19.20 9.02
N HIS A 218 -16.47 -19.55 10.30
CA HIS A 218 -15.70 -18.72 11.24
C HIS A 218 -14.21 -18.73 10.94
N SER A 219 -13.55 -17.60 11.13
CA SER A 219 -12.13 -17.42 10.90
C SER A 219 -11.34 -17.76 12.15
N LEU A 220 -10.79 -18.99 12.20
CA LEU A 220 -10.02 -19.52 13.34
C LEU A 220 -8.52 -19.22 13.24
N GLY A 221 -8.02 -18.96 12.04
CA GLY A 221 -6.64 -18.51 11.82
C GLY A 221 -6.46 -17.04 12.25
N SER A 222 -5.29 -16.50 12.03
CA SER A 222 -4.97 -15.11 12.34
C SER A 222 -4.25 -14.43 11.17
N VAL A 223 -3.49 -13.35 11.46
CA VAL A 223 -2.63 -12.64 10.51
C VAL A 223 -1.20 -12.67 11.01
N LYS A 224 -0.25 -12.93 10.10
CA LYS A 224 1.19 -12.82 10.34
C LYS A 224 1.79 -11.79 9.41
N ILE A 225 2.49 -10.78 9.95
CA ILE A 225 3.12 -9.69 9.21
C ILE A 225 4.61 -9.63 9.59
N GLY A 226 5.47 -9.54 8.58
CA GLY A 226 6.91 -9.38 8.77
C GLY A 226 7.30 -7.95 9.20
N ASP A 227 8.62 -7.68 9.20
CA ASP A 227 9.18 -6.37 9.54
C ASP A 227 9.01 -5.37 8.40
N ASP A 228 9.12 -4.06 8.73
CA ASP A 228 9.14 -2.96 7.77
C ASP A 228 7.89 -2.87 6.86
N VAL A 229 6.75 -3.37 7.32
CA VAL A 229 5.49 -3.32 6.57
C VAL A 229 4.73 -2.05 6.90
N GLU A 230 4.12 -1.44 5.88
CA GLU A 230 3.24 -0.30 6.03
C GLU A 230 1.86 -0.60 5.44
N VAL A 231 0.80 -0.25 6.18
CA VAL A 231 -0.61 -0.45 5.79
C VAL A 231 -1.31 0.91 5.75
N GLY A 232 -1.80 1.28 4.58
CA GLY A 232 -2.45 2.55 4.28
C GLY A 232 -3.78 2.75 4.99
N ALA A 233 -4.28 3.97 4.94
CA ALA A 233 -5.51 4.36 5.63
C ALA A 233 -6.72 3.55 5.15
N ASN A 234 -7.54 3.09 6.10
CA ASN A 234 -8.74 2.28 5.86
C ASN A 234 -8.50 1.00 5.05
N SER A 235 -7.27 0.50 4.99
CA SER A 235 -6.94 -0.79 4.40
C SER A 235 -7.25 -1.92 5.36
N CYS A 236 -7.74 -3.04 4.81
CA CYS A 236 -8.17 -4.21 5.56
C CYS A 236 -7.32 -5.43 5.21
N ILE A 237 -6.88 -6.18 6.23
CA ILE A 237 -6.23 -7.48 6.08
C ILE A 237 -7.03 -8.49 6.89
N ASP A 238 -7.74 -9.36 6.19
CA ASP A 238 -8.59 -10.38 6.82
C ASP A 238 -7.74 -11.50 7.43
N ARG A 239 -8.18 -12.01 8.57
CA ARG A 239 -7.61 -13.20 9.17
C ARG A 239 -7.96 -14.47 8.38
N GLY A 240 -7.13 -15.46 8.48
CA GLY A 240 -7.37 -16.72 7.79
C GLY A 240 -8.47 -17.57 8.40
N THR A 241 -9.03 -18.47 7.60
CA THR A 241 -10.06 -19.40 8.07
C THR A 241 -9.49 -20.44 9.04
N ILE A 242 -8.45 -21.16 8.63
CA ILE A 242 -7.71 -22.11 9.46
C ILE A 242 -6.24 -21.69 9.58
N ARG A 243 -5.53 -21.62 8.45
CA ARG A 243 -4.17 -21.09 8.40
C ARG A 243 -4.19 -19.56 8.40
N ASN A 244 -3.11 -18.95 8.85
CA ASN A 244 -3.01 -17.48 8.87
C ASN A 244 -2.97 -16.89 7.46
N THR A 245 -3.50 -15.69 7.30
CA THR A 245 -3.09 -14.76 6.26
C THR A 245 -1.66 -14.30 6.57
N SER A 246 -0.77 -14.26 5.57
CA SER A 246 0.65 -13.99 5.82
C SER A 246 1.22 -12.97 4.85
N ILE A 247 1.97 -12.00 5.39
CA ILE A 247 2.61 -10.90 4.67
C ILE A 247 4.10 -10.90 5.01
N GLY A 248 4.93 -10.93 3.98
CA GLY A 248 6.39 -10.88 4.11
C GLY A 248 6.91 -9.51 4.52
N HIS A 249 8.22 -9.42 4.69
CA HIS A 249 8.92 -8.19 5.09
C HIS A 249 8.88 -7.13 3.98
N GLY A 250 8.95 -5.85 4.36
CA GLY A 250 9.13 -4.71 3.45
C GLY A 250 7.94 -4.37 2.56
N CYS A 251 6.79 -5.01 2.73
CA CYS A 251 5.61 -4.75 1.92
C CYS A 251 4.97 -3.39 2.23
N LYS A 252 4.46 -2.72 1.20
CA LYS A 252 3.75 -1.45 1.32
C LYS A 252 2.37 -1.57 0.70
N PHE A 253 1.36 -1.25 1.49
CA PHE A 253 -0.05 -1.22 1.09
C PHE A 253 -0.52 0.23 1.15
N ASP A 254 -1.05 0.71 0.06
CA ASP A 254 -1.65 2.03 -0.04
C ASP A 254 -3.08 2.04 0.57
N ASN A 255 -3.77 3.14 0.48
CA ASN A 255 -5.08 3.32 1.08
C ASN A 255 -6.16 2.47 0.42
N LEU A 256 -7.17 2.07 1.20
CA LEU A 256 -8.35 1.33 0.74
C LEU A 256 -8.03 -0.02 0.08
N VAL A 257 -6.93 -0.66 0.46
CA VAL A 257 -6.58 -2.00 -0.01
C VAL A 257 -7.35 -3.05 0.78
N GLN A 258 -7.87 -4.08 0.09
CA GLN A 258 -8.50 -5.25 0.72
C GLN A 258 -7.68 -6.51 0.47
N ILE A 259 -7.19 -7.13 1.52
CA ILE A 259 -6.53 -8.43 1.50
C ILE A 259 -7.47 -9.46 2.11
N GLY A 260 -7.94 -10.40 1.30
CA GLY A 260 -8.85 -11.46 1.71
C GLY A 260 -8.19 -12.53 2.59
N HIS A 261 -9.02 -13.36 3.19
CA HIS A 261 -8.57 -14.44 4.08
C HIS A 261 -7.60 -15.41 3.40
N ASN A 262 -6.66 -15.96 4.16
CA ASN A 262 -5.70 -16.98 3.70
C ASN A 262 -4.74 -16.53 2.57
N VAL A 263 -4.71 -15.24 2.23
CA VAL A 263 -3.76 -14.69 1.25
C VAL A 263 -2.33 -14.82 1.77
N LYS A 264 -1.40 -15.12 0.87
CA LYS A 264 0.04 -15.13 1.14
C LYS A 264 0.72 -14.10 0.25
N ILE A 265 1.49 -13.19 0.83
CA ILE A 265 2.25 -12.17 0.11
C ILE A 265 3.73 -12.32 0.45
N GLY A 266 4.58 -12.44 -0.57
CA GLY A 266 6.03 -12.49 -0.41
C GLY A 266 6.61 -11.14 0.02
N ASN A 267 7.95 -11.04 0.11
CA ASN A 267 8.63 -9.84 0.55
C ASN A 267 8.61 -8.72 -0.49
N ASN A 268 8.72 -7.45 -0.03
CA ASN A 268 8.94 -6.26 -0.84
C ASN A 268 7.87 -6.02 -1.91
N CYS A 269 6.63 -6.38 -1.65
CA CYS A 269 5.52 -6.09 -2.56
C CYS A 269 5.00 -4.67 -2.37
N LEU A 270 4.60 -4.04 -3.48
CA LEU A 270 3.95 -2.73 -3.51
C LEU A 270 2.51 -2.87 -4.00
N ILE A 271 1.55 -2.63 -3.15
CA ILE A 271 0.12 -2.79 -3.40
C ILE A 271 -0.52 -1.41 -3.37
N CYS A 272 -0.82 -0.87 -4.56
CA CYS A 272 -1.34 0.49 -4.69
C CYS A 272 -2.81 0.60 -4.26
N ALA A 273 -3.31 1.83 -4.21
CA ALA A 273 -4.64 2.14 -3.67
C ALA A 273 -5.78 1.36 -4.34
N GLN A 274 -6.77 1.00 -3.53
CA GLN A 274 -8.00 0.31 -3.97
C GLN A 274 -7.76 -1.07 -4.62
N VAL A 275 -6.60 -1.69 -4.42
CA VAL A 275 -6.37 -3.07 -4.85
C VAL A 275 -7.18 -4.01 -3.98
N GLY A 276 -7.84 -4.97 -4.62
CA GLY A 276 -8.52 -6.08 -3.95
C GLY A 276 -7.88 -7.42 -4.30
N ILE A 277 -7.45 -8.17 -3.29
CA ILE A 277 -6.91 -9.53 -3.46
C ILE A 277 -7.86 -10.50 -2.78
N ALA A 278 -8.51 -11.34 -3.57
CA ALA A 278 -9.47 -12.31 -3.06
C ALA A 278 -8.78 -13.47 -2.31
N GLY A 279 -9.56 -14.20 -1.53
CA GLY A 279 -9.07 -15.21 -0.60
C GLY A 279 -8.20 -16.30 -1.22
N SER A 280 -7.29 -16.84 -0.42
CA SER A 280 -6.38 -17.95 -0.76
C SER A 280 -5.41 -17.70 -1.93
N THR A 281 -5.31 -16.48 -2.44
CA THR A 281 -4.36 -16.07 -3.47
C THR A 281 -2.94 -15.98 -2.89
N THR A 282 -1.94 -16.31 -3.70
CA THR A 282 -0.52 -16.20 -3.33
C THR A 282 0.21 -15.25 -4.27
N LEU A 283 0.87 -14.24 -3.72
CA LEU A 283 1.79 -13.37 -4.43
C LEU A 283 3.22 -13.74 -4.07
N GLY A 284 4.09 -13.77 -5.08
CA GLY A 284 5.54 -13.94 -4.92
C GLY A 284 6.20 -12.69 -4.32
N LYS A 285 7.51 -12.57 -4.47
CA LYS A 285 8.33 -11.43 -4.00
C LYS A 285 8.33 -10.31 -5.03
N ASN A 286 8.49 -9.05 -4.56
CA ASN A 286 8.67 -7.87 -5.40
C ASN A 286 7.50 -7.65 -6.39
N VAL A 287 6.30 -8.11 -6.06
CA VAL A 287 5.11 -7.92 -6.91
C VAL A 287 4.62 -6.48 -6.75
N VAL A 288 4.28 -5.83 -7.87
CA VAL A 288 3.67 -4.50 -7.89
C VAL A 288 2.26 -4.61 -8.47
N LEU A 289 1.26 -4.30 -7.67
CA LEU A 289 -0.12 -4.20 -8.15
C LEU A 289 -0.52 -2.73 -8.26
N GLY A 290 -0.74 -2.27 -9.50
CA GLY A 290 -1.21 -0.92 -9.79
C GLY A 290 -2.60 -0.66 -9.22
N GLY A 291 -2.91 0.61 -8.96
CA GLY A 291 -4.16 1.02 -8.30
C GLY A 291 -5.41 0.41 -8.96
N GLN A 292 -6.40 0.05 -8.15
CA GLN A 292 -7.66 -0.59 -8.58
C GLN A 292 -7.49 -1.98 -9.24
N THR A 293 -6.32 -2.60 -9.16
CA THR A 293 -6.15 -4.00 -9.58
C THR A 293 -7.03 -4.92 -8.75
N GLY A 294 -7.77 -5.81 -9.39
CA GLY A 294 -8.51 -6.89 -8.73
C GLY A 294 -7.87 -8.22 -9.05
N VAL A 295 -7.58 -9.03 -8.02
CA VAL A 295 -7.05 -10.39 -8.18
C VAL A 295 -8.08 -11.40 -7.68
N SER A 296 -8.44 -12.35 -8.53
CA SER A 296 -9.41 -13.39 -8.19
C SER A 296 -8.87 -14.38 -7.16
N ASP A 297 -9.76 -15.15 -6.56
CA ASP A 297 -9.42 -16.13 -5.53
C ASP A 297 -8.59 -17.32 -6.07
N ASN A 298 -7.82 -17.92 -5.17
CA ASN A 298 -7.03 -19.13 -5.43
C ASN A 298 -6.01 -19.01 -6.59
N LEU A 299 -5.52 -17.82 -6.87
CA LEU A 299 -4.54 -17.57 -7.91
C LEU A 299 -3.10 -17.51 -7.37
N PHE A 300 -2.16 -17.62 -8.30
CA PHE A 300 -0.74 -17.36 -8.08
C PHE A 300 -0.26 -16.23 -8.97
N VAL A 301 0.39 -15.23 -8.38
CA VAL A 301 1.10 -14.14 -9.07
C VAL A 301 2.57 -14.29 -8.77
N GLY A 302 3.37 -14.59 -9.81
CA GLY A 302 4.79 -14.89 -9.67
C GLY A 302 5.66 -13.72 -9.26
N ASP A 303 6.88 -14.00 -8.82
CA ASP A 303 7.87 -13.01 -8.40
C ASP A 303 8.09 -11.92 -9.47
N ASN A 304 8.28 -10.67 -9.04
CA ASN A 304 8.57 -9.53 -9.92
C ASN A 304 7.48 -9.25 -10.98
N ALA A 305 6.27 -9.75 -10.80
CA ALA A 305 5.14 -9.40 -11.68
C ALA A 305 4.66 -7.98 -11.39
N ILE A 306 4.26 -7.26 -12.43
CA ILE A 306 3.75 -5.89 -12.33
C ILE A 306 2.40 -5.81 -13.03
N THR A 307 1.39 -5.25 -12.38
CA THR A 307 0.12 -4.90 -13.05
C THR A 307 0.00 -3.38 -13.21
N GLY A 308 -0.45 -2.94 -14.37
CA GLY A 308 -0.93 -1.56 -14.54
C GLY A 308 -2.23 -1.32 -13.77
N GLY A 309 -2.63 -0.05 -13.66
CA GLY A 309 -3.87 0.32 -12.98
C GLY A 309 -5.11 -0.34 -13.59
N ALA A 310 -6.13 -0.58 -12.77
CA ALA A 310 -7.43 -1.17 -13.13
C ALA A 310 -7.36 -2.57 -13.76
N THR A 311 -6.23 -3.27 -13.68
CA THR A 311 -6.07 -4.62 -14.24
C THR A 311 -6.92 -5.64 -13.46
N LYS A 312 -7.60 -6.55 -14.18
CA LYS A 312 -8.33 -7.69 -13.61
C LYS A 312 -7.54 -8.98 -13.85
N VAL A 313 -6.98 -9.55 -12.78
CA VAL A 313 -6.22 -10.81 -12.81
C VAL A 313 -7.19 -11.95 -12.56
N LEU A 314 -7.51 -12.72 -13.60
CA LEU A 314 -8.48 -13.83 -13.57
C LEU A 314 -7.81 -15.19 -13.78
N ALA A 315 -6.50 -15.23 -13.95
CA ALA A 315 -5.70 -16.42 -14.11
C ALA A 315 -4.31 -16.22 -13.49
N ASN A 316 -3.57 -17.32 -13.28
CA ASN A 316 -2.20 -17.26 -12.77
C ASN A 316 -1.29 -16.40 -13.63
N VAL A 317 -0.46 -15.59 -12.99
CA VAL A 317 0.52 -14.72 -13.65
C VAL A 317 1.93 -15.28 -13.42
N PRO A 318 2.65 -15.67 -14.47
CA PRO A 318 4.04 -16.11 -14.34
C PRO A 318 4.97 -15.00 -13.82
N ALA A 319 6.09 -15.38 -13.23
CA ALA A 319 7.09 -14.42 -12.72
C ALA A 319 7.60 -13.47 -13.82
N GLY A 320 7.90 -12.22 -13.44
CA GLY A 320 8.47 -11.19 -14.31
C GLY A 320 7.53 -10.64 -15.39
N ARG A 321 6.24 -10.94 -15.35
CA ARG A 321 5.27 -10.43 -16.33
C ARG A 321 4.75 -9.05 -15.98
N VAL A 322 4.62 -8.20 -17.00
CA VAL A 322 3.92 -6.92 -16.92
C VAL A 322 2.55 -7.10 -17.57
N MET A 323 1.49 -6.87 -16.77
CA MET A 323 0.10 -7.04 -17.17
C MET A 323 -0.61 -5.70 -17.23
N LEU A 324 -1.46 -5.49 -18.25
CA LEU A 324 -2.26 -4.28 -18.40
C LEU A 324 -3.68 -4.64 -18.84
N GLY A 325 -4.68 -3.98 -18.26
CA GLY A 325 -6.08 -4.14 -18.67
C GLY A 325 -6.85 -2.82 -18.59
N TYR A 326 -7.89 -2.72 -19.44
CA TYR A 326 -8.87 -1.63 -19.45
C TYR A 326 -8.33 -0.18 -19.52
N PRO A 327 -7.54 0.18 -20.56
CA PRO A 327 -7.16 1.57 -20.75
C PRO A 327 -8.40 2.42 -21.09
N ALA A 328 -8.42 3.67 -20.63
CA ALA A 328 -9.45 4.62 -21.04
C ALA A 328 -9.33 4.96 -22.53
N MET A 329 -10.46 5.00 -23.20
CA MET A 329 -10.54 5.39 -24.62
C MET A 329 -11.78 6.28 -24.85
N LYS A 330 -11.84 6.94 -26.02
CA LYS A 330 -13.04 7.66 -26.42
C LYS A 330 -14.25 6.73 -26.39
N MET A 331 -15.37 7.19 -25.84
CA MET A 331 -16.58 6.38 -25.67
C MET A 331 -17.06 5.72 -26.95
N GLU A 332 -17.06 6.45 -28.07
CA GLU A 332 -17.42 5.93 -29.39
C GLU A 332 -16.51 4.75 -29.80
N THR A 333 -15.19 4.91 -29.63
CA THR A 333 -14.21 3.85 -29.94
C THR A 333 -14.46 2.62 -29.09
N GLN A 334 -14.64 2.79 -27.78
CA GLN A 334 -14.92 1.69 -26.87
C GLN A 334 -16.21 0.95 -27.22
N LEU A 335 -17.29 1.67 -27.54
CA LEU A 335 -18.56 1.07 -27.94
C LEU A 335 -18.42 0.26 -29.25
N ASN A 336 -17.64 0.77 -30.21
CA ASN A 336 -17.40 0.07 -31.47
C ASN A 336 -16.55 -1.19 -31.28
N ILE A 337 -15.50 -1.13 -30.44
CA ILE A 337 -14.69 -2.31 -30.07
C ILE A 337 -15.59 -3.36 -29.40
N TYR A 338 -16.41 -2.97 -28.43
CA TYR A 338 -17.29 -3.88 -27.71
C TYR A 338 -18.34 -4.54 -28.63
N LYS A 339 -18.95 -3.77 -29.55
CA LYS A 339 -19.85 -4.31 -30.57
C LYS A 339 -19.16 -5.33 -31.48
N THR A 340 -17.92 -5.06 -31.85
CA THR A 340 -17.11 -5.96 -32.70
C THR A 340 -16.77 -7.24 -31.96
N LEU A 341 -16.31 -7.17 -30.71
CA LEU A 341 -16.03 -8.34 -29.87
C LEU A 341 -17.25 -9.26 -29.73
N ARG A 342 -18.45 -8.69 -29.53
CA ARG A 342 -19.68 -9.47 -29.45
C ARG A 342 -20.05 -10.19 -30.76
N ARG A 343 -19.60 -9.71 -31.90
CA ARG A 343 -19.81 -10.34 -33.22
C ARG A 343 -18.74 -11.35 -33.60
N LEU A 344 -17.60 -11.32 -32.93
CA LEU A 344 -16.45 -12.19 -33.23
C LEU A 344 -16.79 -13.68 -33.26
N PRO A 345 -17.60 -14.26 -32.32
CA PRO A 345 -17.95 -15.69 -32.39
C PRO A 345 -18.74 -16.07 -33.66
N ARG A 346 -19.58 -15.18 -34.16
CA ARG A 346 -20.27 -15.39 -35.42
C ARG A 346 -19.31 -15.34 -36.59
N LEU A 347 -18.48 -14.32 -36.68
CA LEU A 347 -17.46 -14.16 -37.72
C LEU A 347 -16.51 -15.38 -37.78
N MET A 348 -16.10 -15.92 -36.62
CA MET A 348 -15.28 -17.13 -36.57
C MET A 348 -15.98 -18.38 -37.12
N ARG A 349 -17.28 -18.51 -36.93
CA ARG A 349 -18.07 -19.60 -37.55
C ARG A 349 -18.15 -19.43 -39.07
N ASP A 350 -18.39 -18.22 -39.55
CA ASP A 350 -18.49 -17.92 -40.96
C ASP A 350 -17.16 -18.19 -41.68
N ILE A 351 -16.02 -17.82 -41.06
CA ILE A 351 -14.67 -18.14 -41.59
C ILE A 351 -14.42 -19.67 -41.63
N LYS A 352 -14.85 -20.41 -40.58
CA LYS A 352 -14.71 -21.88 -40.58
C LYS A 352 -15.48 -22.51 -41.73
N LYS A 353 -16.71 -22.05 -41.99
CA LYS A 353 -17.49 -22.50 -43.15
C LYS A 353 -16.81 -22.24 -44.48
N LEU A 354 -16.34 -21.02 -44.73
CA LEU A 354 -15.62 -20.67 -45.92
C LEU A 354 -14.37 -21.53 -46.16
N LYS A 355 -13.66 -21.90 -45.08
CA LYS A 355 -12.50 -22.78 -45.17
C LYS A 355 -12.88 -24.24 -45.52
N SER A 356 -14.02 -24.75 -44.97
CA SER A 356 -14.49 -26.11 -45.36
C SER A 356 -14.93 -26.16 -46.83
N ASP A 357 -15.69 -25.14 -47.28
CA ASP A 357 -16.19 -25.07 -48.65
C ASP A 357 -15.05 -24.94 -49.67
N SER A 358 -13.96 -24.27 -49.31
CA SER A 358 -12.77 -24.13 -50.18
C SER A 358 -11.89 -25.41 -50.22
N SER A 359 -11.99 -26.27 -49.23
CA SER A 359 -11.25 -27.56 -49.19
C SER A 359 -11.99 -28.67 -49.89
N GLU A 360 -13.30 -28.56 -50.14
CA GLU A 360 -14.10 -29.50 -50.92
C GLU A 360 -14.11 -29.20 -52.44
N SER A 361 -13.58 -28.03 -52.81
CA SER A 361 -13.53 -27.58 -54.20
C SER A 361 -12.18 -27.82 -54.90
N ASN A 362 -11.22 -28.49 -54.25
CA ASN A 362 -9.96 -28.96 -54.79
C ASN A 362 -9.86 -30.50 -54.67
#